data_f00dec445660050db2da09011d5ec99b
#
_entry.id   f00dec445660050db2da09011d5ec99b
#
_cell.length_a   1.000
_cell.length_b   1.000
_cell.length_c   1.000
_cell.angle_alpha   90.00
_cell.angle_beta   90.00
_cell.angle_gamma   90.00
#
_symmetry.space_group_name_H-M   'P 1'
#
loop_
_entity.id
_entity.type
_entity.pdbx_description
1 polymer ?
#
loop_
_entity_poly.entity_id
_entity_poly.type
_entity_poly.pdbx_seq_one_letter_code
_entity_poly.pdbx_strand_id
1 'polypeptide(L)'
;MDFVHILEKEAAGKKNLIEIYPSFKVLRSKDLMIRGKAFYAIWDEAAGMWSTDEFDVQRLVDEEIRKYEVKTPGIFEQYRKYLGNWETNSWMTYRNYVTHLENHYHQLDENVTFANTEVKKEDYVTKRLPYSLAHGDISAWDEVVSTLYDEEQRRKIEWAIGAIVTGDSKTIQKALVFYGDPGAGKGTMIGIMQELFEGYWEAFSAKELTGATNQFALEAFKMNPMVAFDGDGDLSKITDNTKFNSMISHEPIQINEKNKPLYTSRFDTFFVIASNSPIRFTDSRSGLIRRILDVHPSGRLLPPRKYQALLTQIKFELGAIAAHCRDVYLSMGKDYYSGYRPIEMMLQTDVFFNFIEDNYDIFKSQDGVTLNQAWAMY
;
A
#
# COMPACT_ATOMS: atom_id res chain seq x y z
N MET A 1 6.44 24.98 14.51
CA MET A 1 7.39 23.84 14.52
C MET A 1 8.22 23.91 15.79
N ASP A 2 8.32 22.83 16.55
CA ASP A 2 8.98 22.80 17.87
C ASP A 2 10.54 22.80 17.81
N PHE A 3 11.12 22.49 16.66
CA PHE A 3 12.57 22.43 16.47
C PHE A 3 13.19 23.67 15.81
N VAL A 4 12.39 24.67 15.45
CA VAL A 4 12.82 25.91 14.82
C VAL A 4 12.56 27.09 15.73
N HIS A 5 13.60 27.90 15.97
CA HIS A 5 13.51 29.16 16.71
C HIS A 5 14.03 30.30 15.84
N ILE A 6 13.27 31.38 15.76
CA ILE A 6 13.70 32.61 15.08
C ILE A 6 14.52 33.43 16.05
N LEU A 7 15.76 33.69 15.67
CA LEU A 7 16.71 34.56 16.44
C LEU A 7 16.86 35.88 15.74
N GLU A 8 17.23 36.92 16.53
CA GLU A 8 17.45 38.29 16.08
C GLU A 8 18.88 38.70 16.36
N LYS A 9 19.45 39.48 15.45
CA LYS A 9 20.70 40.24 15.68
C LYS A 9 20.66 41.56 14.92
N GLU A 10 21.35 42.58 15.41
CA GLU A 10 21.53 43.83 14.69
C GLU A 10 22.34 43.58 13.39
N ALA A 11 21.82 44.08 12.27
CA ALA A 11 22.51 43.94 10.99
C ALA A 11 23.74 44.88 10.96
N ALA A 12 24.91 44.32 10.68
CA ALA A 12 26.15 45.07 10.66
C ALA A 12 26.10 46.28 9.69
N GLY A 13 26.36 47.49 10.23
CA GLY A 13 26.37 48.71 9.45
C GLY A 13 25.05 49.30 9.00
N LYS A 14 23.93 48.74 9.46
CA LYS A 14 22.57 49.22 9.12
C LYS A 14 21.80 49.58 10.39
N LYS A 15 21.70 50.87 10.70
CA LYS A 15 20.86 51.35 11.82
C LYS A 15 19.39 50.97 11.53
N ASN A 16 18.70 50.55 12.57
CA ASN A 16 17.28 50.18 12.54
C ASN A 16 16.93 48.92 11.72
N LEU A 17 17.91 48.08 11.32
CA LEU A 17 17.64 46.81 10.68
C LEU A 17 18.04 45.67 11.61
N ILE A 18 17.07 44.83 11.94
CA ILE A 18 17.26 43.59 12.68
C ILE A 18 17.25 42.45 11.69
N GLU A 19 18.33 41.72 11.64
CA GLU A 19 18.40 40.46 10.89
C GLU A 19 17.76 39.36 11.71
N ILE A 20 16.81 38.64 11.10
CA ILE A 20 16.21 37.44 11.65
C ILE A 20 16.75 36.20 10.93
N TYR A 21 16.91 35.10 11.64
CA TYR A 21 17.37 33.83 11.06
C TYR A 21 16.87 32.64 11.87
N PRO A 22 16.64 31.48 11.22
CA PRO A 22 16.22 30.29 11.92
C PRO A 22 17.40 29.64 12.66
N SER A 23 17.11 29.09 13.82
CA SER A 23 18.04 28.28 14.61
C SER A 23 17.34 26.94 14.95
N PHE A 24 18.02 25.83 14.74
CA PHE A 24 17.52 24.49 14.96
C PHE A 24 18.12 23.91 16.25
N LYS A 25 17.32 23.55 17.24
CA LYS A 25 17.84 23.23 18.58
C LYS A 25 17.26 22.00 19.27
N VAL A 26 16.10 21.52 18.89
CA VAL A 26 15.43 20.45 19.62
C VAL A 26 15.91 19.09 19.12
N LEU A 27 16.35 18.21 20.04
CA LEU A 27 16.86 16.87 19.71
C LEU A 27 15.74 15.87 19.42
N ARG A 28 14.59 15.97 20.11
CA ARG A 28 13.40 15.13 19.90
C ARG A 28 12.22 16.01 19.55
N SER A 29 12.10 16.27 18.28
CA SER A 29 10.97 17.01 17.75
C SER A 29 9.73 16.15 17.65
N LYS A 30 8.57 16.74 17.96
CA LYS A 30 7.27 16.14 17.68
C LYS A 30 6.77 16.46 16.26
N ASP A 31 7.49 17.35 15.55
CA ASP A 31 7.15 17.81 14.21
C ASP A 31 8.04 17.20 13.13
N LEU A 32 9.12 16.51 13.52
CA LEU A 32 10.11 15.93 12.62
C LEU A 32 10.33 14.46 12.96
N MET A 33 10.31 13.60 11.96
CA MET A 33 10.66 12.19 12.08
C MET A 33 11.91 11.84 11.28
N ILE A 34 12.74 10.99 11.88
CA ILE A 34 13.99 10.48 11.32
C ILE A 34 13.94 8.96 11.28
N ARG A 35 14.23 8.36 10.14
CA ARG A 35 14.28 6.90 9.97
C ARG A 35 15.61 6.46 9.34
N GLY A 36 16.29 5.53 9.97
CA GLY A 36 17.53 4.95 9.45
C GLY A 36 18.63 5.98 9.17
N LYS A 37 18.76 7.01 10.01
CA LYS A 37 19.70 8.13 9.86
C LYS A 37 19.40 9.04 8.65
N ALA A 38 18.15 9.13 8.23
CA ALA A 38 17.73 10.02 7.17
C ALA A 38 16.44 10.75 7.58
N PHE A 39 16.19 11.90 6.95
CA PHE A 39 14.89 12.55 7.02
C PHE A 39 13.80 11.54 6.63
N TYR A 40 12.68 11.54 7.36
CA TYR A 40 11.56 10.65 7.08
C TYR A 40 10.27 11.43 6.82
N ALA A 41 9.87 12.31 7.73
CA ALA A 41 8.70 13.16 7.54
C ALA A 41 8.73 14.40 8.44
N ILE A 42 7.97 15.42 8.04
CA ILE A 42 7.74 16.67 8.79
C ILE A 42 6.24 16.94 8.86
N TRP A 43 5.77 17.44 10.01
CA TRP A 43 4.37 17.86 10.18
C TRP A 43 4.13 19.22 9.52
N ASP A 44 3.15 19.27 8.60
CA ASP A 44 2.63 20.50 8.02
C ASP A 44 1.30 20.86 8.70
N GLU A 45 1.34 21.84 9.60
CA GLU A 45 0.16 22.29 10.36
C GLU A 45 -0.91 22.92 9.44
N ALA A 46 -0.48 23.58 8.36
CA ALA A 46 -1.40 24.23 7.43
C ALA A 46 -2.15 23.21 6.55
N ALA A 47 -1.46 22.14 6.14
CA ALA A 47 -2.05 21.04 5.41
C ALA A 47 -2.78 20.05 6.34
N GLY A 48 -2.47 20.03 7.65
CA GLY A 48 -2.99 19.06 8.61
C GLY A 48 -2.54 17.63 8.30
N MET A 49 -1.34 17.47 7.74
CA MET A 49 -0.76 16.18 7.31
C MET A 49 0.75 16.17 7.46
N TRP A 50 1.33 14.99 7.46
CA TRP A 50 2.77 14.80 7.39
C TRP A 50 3.26 14.87 5.94
N SER A 51 4.40 15.51 5.70
CA SER A 51 5.08 15.51 4.40
C SER A 51 6.33 14.64 4.45
N THR A 52 6.54 13.82 3.43
CA THR A 52 7.76 13.02 3.22
C THR A 52 8.75 13.72 2.30
N ASP A 53 8.43 14.90 1.80
CA ASP A 53 9.34 15.71 0.98
C ASP A 53 10.24 16.59 1.87
N GLU A 54 11.54 16.33 1.83
CA GLU A 54 12.50 17.14 2.61
C GLU A 54 12.54 18.61 2.19
N PHE A 55 12.13 18.95 0.95
CA PHE A 55 12.01 20.35 0.51
C PHE A 55 10.90 21.10 1.25
N ASP A 56 9.93 20.42 1.79
CA ASP A 56 8.90 21.06 2.63
C ASP A 56 9.47 21.60 3.93
N VAL A 57 10.60 21.10 4.43
CA VAL A 57 11.27 21.70 5.57
C VAL A 57 11.64 23.15 5.27
N GLN A 58 12.18 23.41 4.07
CA GLN A 58 12.54 24.76 3.65
C GLN A 58 11.30 25.65 3.54
N ARG A 59 10.27 25.17 2.86
CA ARG A 59 9.00 25.90 2.71
C ARG A 59 8.38 26.27 4.06
N LEU A 60 8.29 25.31 4.98
CA LEU A 60 7.70 25.52 6.30
C LEU A 60 8.52 26.46 7.18
N VAL A 61 9.86 26.40 7.12
CA VAL A 61 10.72 27.34 7.84
C VAL A 61 10.59 28.74 7.27
N ASP A 62 10.51 28.90 5.95
CA ASP A 62 10.28 30.20 5.32
C ASP A 62 8.91 30.79 5.72
N GLU A 63 7.88 29.95 5.85
CA GLU A 63 6.57 30.39 6.36
C GLU A 63 6.65 30.85 7.82
N GLU A 64 7.39 30.16 8.68
CA GLU A 64 7.62 30.61 10.06
C GLU A 64 8.35 31.95 10.13
N ILE A 65 9.36 32.16 9.31
CA ILE A 65 10.09 33.43 9.19
C ILE A 65 9.11 34.55 8.78
N ARG A 66 8.27 34.32 7.77
CA ARG A 66 7.27 35.31 7.31
C ARG A 66 6.23 35.63 8.38
N LYS A 67 5.76 34.64 9.14
CA LYS A 67 4.84 34.86 10.27
C LYS A 67 5.52 35.73 11.36
N TYR A 68 6.80 35.53 11.58
CA TYR A 68 7.57 36.33 12.54
C TYR A 68 7.71 37.78 12.08
N GLU A 69 8.03 38.01 10.81
CA GLU A 69 8.14 39.36 10.21
C GLU A 69 6.83 40.15 10.37
N VAL A 70 5.65 39.48 10.20
CA VAL A 70 4.33 40.12 10.35
C VAL A 70 3.94 40.35 11.80
N LYS A 71 4.27 39.41 12.70
CA LYS A 71 3.82 39.46 14.11
C LYS A 71 4.56 40.50 14.97
N THR A 72 5.71 41.01 14.54
CA THR A 72 6.57 41.91 15.34
C THR A 72 6.82 43.22 14.62
N PRO A 73 5.80 44.02 14.25
CA PRO A 73 6.03 45.39 13.77
C PRO A 73 6.66 46.18 14.89
N GLY A 74 7.82 46.77 14.60
CA GLY A 74 8.59 47.57 15.57
C GLY A 74 7.84 48.84 16.00
N ILE A 75 7.81 49.13 17.30
CA ILE A 75 7.25 50.35 17.86
C ILE A 75 8.09 51.58 17.44
N PHE A 76 9.33 51.37 16.97
CA PHE A 76 10.30 52.41 16.58
C PHE A 76 10.84 52.19 15.17
N GLU A 77 10.03 52.08 14.15
CA GLU A 77 10.47 51.96 12.73
C GLU A 77 11.67 51.00 12.50
N GLN A 78 11.82 50.00 13.34
CA GLN A 78 12.82 48.95 13.14
C GLN A 78 12.25 47.89 12.17
N TYR A 79 13.02 47.66 11.12
CA TYR A 79 12.64 46.64 10.13
C TYR A 79 13.29 45.32 10.52
N ARG A 80 12.45 44.29 10.76
CA ARG A 80 12.92 42.91 10.89
C ARG A 80 12.88 42.26 9.53
N LYS A 81 14.01 41.74 9.08
CA LYS A 81 14.13 41.15 7.76
C LYS A 81 15.07 39.95 7.80
N TYR A 82 14.68 38.90 7.09
CA TYR A 82 15.59 37.80 6.76
C TYR A 82 16.57 38.23 5.66
N LEU A 83 17.87 38.14 5.92
CA LEU A 83 18.93 38.65 5.01
C LEU A 83 19.83 37.54 4.46
N GLY A 84 19.65 36.28 4.83
CA GLY A 84 20.58 35.22 4.48
C GLY A 84 19.90 33.99 3.88
N ASN A 85 20.74 33.08 3.44
CA ASN A 85 20.34 31.75 3.01
C ASN A 85 20.72 30.76 4.12
N TRP A 86 19.73 30.07 4.72
CA TRP A 86 19.94 29.18 5.84
C TRP A 86 19.99 27.70 5.42
N GLU A 87 19.48 27.38 4.24
CA GLU A 87 19.12 26.01 3.85
C GLU A 87 20.32 25.06 3.84
N THR A 88 21.44 25.54 3.25
CA THR A 88 22.59 24.66 3.03
C THR A 88 23.43 24.40 4.26
N ASN A 89 23.51 25.35 5.17
CA ASN A 89 24.43 25.27 6.33
C ASN A 89 23.69 24.90 7.64
N SER A 90 22.60 25.60 7.95
CA SER A 90 21.93 25.45 9.24
C SER A 90 21.12 24.16 9.30
N TRP A 91 20.27 23.91 8.29
CA TRP A 91 19.45 22.71 8.23
C TRP A 91 20.31 21.45 8.11
N MET A 92 21.24 21.40 7.16
CA MET A 92 22.08 20.23 6.94
C MET A 92 22.93 19.86 8.17
N THR A 93 23.44 20.86 8.89
CA THR A 93 24.19 20.65 10.13
C THR A 93 23.28 20.06 11.22
N TYR A 94 22.10 20.62 11.42
CA TYR A 94 21.12 20.12 12.38
C TYR A 94 20.62 18.71 12.00
N ARG A 95 20.24 18.50 10.75
CA ARG A 95 19.82 17.20 10.21
C ARG A 95 20.88 16.14 10.47
N ASN A 96 22.13 16.39 10.12
CA ASN A 96 23.22 15.44 10.32
C ASN A 96 23.43 15.13 11.81
N TYR A 97 23.30 16.11 12.66
CA TYR A 97 23.42 15.92 14.10
C TYR A 97 22.27 15.07 14.66
N VAL A 98 21.03 15.42 14.32
CA VAL A 98 19.83 14.69 14.79
C VAL A 98 19.80 13.26 14.26
N THR A 99 20.15 13.03 12.99
CA THR A 99 20.19 11.70 12.41
C THR A 99 21.28 10.80 13.04
N HIS A 100 22.31 11.40 13.65
CA HIS A 100 23.33 10.65 14.42
C HIS A 100 22.80 10.18 15.78
N LEU A 101 21.94 10.99 16.39
CA LEU A 101 21.45 10.74 17.74
C LEU A 101 20.14 9.96 17.78
N GLU A 102 19.31 10.06 16.74
CA GLU A 102 17.95 9.56 16.80
C GLU A 102 17.52 8.78 15.57
N ASN A 103 16.86 7.65 15.85
CA ASN A 103 15.98 6.95 14.93
C ASN A 103 14.59 7.02 15.58
N HIS A 104 13.85 8.10 15.32
CA HIS A 104 12.52 8.35 15.89
C HIS A 104 11.52 8.57 14.78
N TYR A 105 10.65 7.58 14.57
CA TYR A 105 9.58 7.64 13.58
C TYR A 105 8.41 6.75 13.97
N HIS A 106 7.25 7.09 13.44
CA HIS A 106 6.08 6.23 13.40
C HIS A 106 5.81 5.80 11.97
N GLN A 107 5.20 4.65 11.79
CA GLN A 107 4.78 4.21 10.46
C GLN A 107 3.75 5.20 9.91
N LEU A 108 3.95 5.63 8.66
CA LEU A 108 3.03 6.54 7.96
C LEU A 108 1.96 5.75 7.22
N ASP A 109 0.78 6.37 7.09
CA ASP A 109 -0.34 5.87 6.28
C ASP A 109 -0.72 4.41 6.57
N GLU A 110 -0.81 4.04 7.85
CA GLU A 110 -1.21 2.68 8.25
C GLU A 110 -2.64 2.33 7.84
N ASN A 111 -3.48 3.30 7.54
CA ASN A 111 -4.84 3.12 7.08
C ASN A 111 -5.15 4.06 5.92
N VAL A 112 -6.11 3.67 5.08
CA VAL A 112 -6.62 4.55 4.02
C VAL A 112 -7.36 5.73 4.64
N THR A 113 -7.03 6.93 4.22
CA THR A 113 -7.65 8.17 4.68
C THR A 113 -8.51 8.76 3.56
N PHE A 114 -9.80 8.94 3.82
CA PHE A 114 -10.77 9.50 2.88
C PHE A 114 -10.90 11.03 3.04
N ALA A 115 -11.44 11.70 2.02
CA ALA A 115 -11.62 13.15 2.05
C ALA A 115 -12.41 13.65 3.27
N ASN A 116 -13.37 12.87 3.76
CA ASN A 116 -14.20 13.17 4.94
C ASN A 116 -13.65 12.60 6.26
N THR A 117 -12.47 11.99 6.27
CA THR A 117 -11.84 11.49 7.50
C THR A 117 -11.21 12.67 8.26
N GLU A 118 -11.58 12.84 9.51
CA GLU A 118 -10.88 13.76 10.42
C GLU A 118 -9.51 13.19 10.76
N VAL A 119 -8.46 13.98 10.58
CA VAL A 119 -7.06 13.57 10.79
C VAL A 119 -6.44 14.41 11.88
N LYS A 120 -5.77 13.75 12.81
CA LYS A 120 -4.92 14.35 13.84
C LYS A 120 -3.46 14.06 13.54
N LYS A 121 -2.59 14.82 14.16
CA LYS A 121 -1.13 14.67 14.01
C LYS A 121 -0.65 13.25 14.35
N GLU A 122 -1.23 12.66 15.36
CA GLU A 122 -0.91 11.33 15.88
C GLU A 122 -1.40 10.18 14.98
N ASP A 123 -2.18 10.49 13.93
CA ASP A 123 -2.62 9.50 12.94
C ASP A 123 -1.56 9.25 11.86
N TYR A 124 -0.49 10.07 11.82
CA TYR A 124 0.66 9.91 10.91
C TYR A 124 0.30 9.78 9.44
N VAL A 125 -0.66 10.59 8.97
CA VAL A 125 -1.19 10.58 7.61
C VAL A 125 -0.38 11.52 6.72
N THR A 126 0.03 11.05 5.53
CA THR A 126 0.71 11.86 4.52
C THR A 126 -0.15 12.18 3.30
N LYS A 127 -1.22 11.43 3.08
CA LYS A 127 -2.06 11.53 1.89
C LYS A 127 -3.51 11.19 2.22
N ARG A 128 -4.39 11.64 1.33
CA ARG A 128 -5.83 11.49 1.48
C ARG A 128 -6.44 11.17 0.12
N LEU A 129 -7.34 10.21 0.06
CA LEU A 129 -8.13 9.97 -1.15
C LEU A 129 -8.99 11.19 -1.47
N PRO A 130 -9.18 11.53 -2.76
CA PRO A 130 -9.91 12.74 -3.15
C PRO A 130 -11.42 12.62 -2.98
N TYR A 131 -11.95 11.48 -2.54
CA TYR A 131 -13.37 11.22 -2.37
C TYR A 131 -13.72 10.81 -0.95
N SER A 132 -14.98 11.03 -0.57
CA SER A 132 -15.54 10.72 0.75
C SER A 132 -16.02 9.28 0.81
N LEU A 133 -15.77 8.60 1.92
CA LEU A 133 -16.36 7.29 2.21
C LEU A 133 -17.83 7.50 2.61
N ALA A 134 -18.75 7.26 1.69
CA ALA A 134 -20.19 7.46 1.91
C ALA A 134 -20.99 6.55 0.99
N HIS A 135 -22.16 6.10 1.46
CA HIS A 135 -23.11 5.38 0.62
C HIS A 135 -23.63 6.25 -0.51
N GLY A 136 -23.90 5.64 -1.66
CA GLY A 136 -24.38 6.31 -2.85
C GLY A 136 -24.72 5.35 -3.97
N ASP A 137 -24.85 5.87 -5.17
CA ASP A 137 -25.04 5.07 -6.39
C ASP A 137 -23.77 4.29 -6.74
N ILE A 138 -23.93 3.01 -7.08
CA ILE A 138 -22.89 2.11 -7.54
C ILE A 138 -23.33 1.36 -8.80
N SER A 139 -24.24 1.95 -9.56
CA SER A 139 -24.86 1.28 -10.72
C SER A 139 -23.85 0.92 -11.81
N ALA A 140 -22.83 1.74 -12.04
CA ALA A 140 -21.77 1.43 -12.99
C ALA A 140 -20.86 0.31 -12.46
N TRP A 141 -20.52 0.32 -11.19
CA TRP A 141 -19.81 -0.78 -10.53
C TRP A 141 -20.58 -2.08 -10.65
N ASP A 142 -21.87 -2.08 -10.27
CA ASP A 142 -22.72 -3.27 -10.33
C ASP A 142 -22.79 -3.86 -11.74
N GLU A 143 -22.93 -3.02 -12.75
CA GLU A 143 -22.97 -3.48 -14.14
C GLU A 143 -21.62 -4.05 -14.60
N VAL A 144 -20.52 -3.38 -14.31
CA VAL A 144 -19.18 -3.83 -14.71
C VAL A 144 -18.86 -5.16 -14.04
N VAL A 145 -19.03 -5.22 -12.72
CA VAL A 145 -18.61 -6.38 -11.93
C VAL A 145 -19.50 -7.58 -12.19
N SER A 146 -20.82 -7.41 -12.30
CA SER A 146 -21.74 -8.53 -12.56
C SER A 146 -21.67 -9.04 -14.00
N THR A 147 -21.17 -8.23 -14.93
CA THR A 147 -20.90 -8.70 -16.29
C THR A 147 -19.61 -9.51 -16.35
N LEU A 148 -18.54 -9.00 -15.77
CA LEU A 148 -17.21 -9.59 -15.89
C LEU A 148 -16.99 -10.78 -14.94
N TYR A 149 -17.74 -10.85 -13.84
CA TYR A 149 -17.59 -11.86 -12.79
C TYR A 149 -18.97 -12.39 -12.36
N ASP A 150 -19.04 -13.65 -11.99
CA ASP A 150 -20.23 -14.18 -11.33
C ASP A 150 -20.29 -13.77 -9.85
N GLU A 151 -21.40 -14.11 -9.19
CA GLU A 151 -21.70 -13.67 -7.82
C GLU A 151 -20.61 -14.09 -6.80
N GLU A 152 -20.06 -15.29 -6.94
CA GLU A 152 -19.02 -15.78 -6.03
C GLU A 152 -17.72 -15.02 -6.22
N GLN A 153 -17.31 -14.81 -7.47
CA GLN A 153 -16.07 -14.08 -7.78
C GLN A 153 -16.18 -12.59 -7.41
N ARG A 154 -17.35 -11.99 -7.69
CA ARG A 154 -17.67 -10.63 -7.25
C ARG A 154 -17.49 -10.49 -5.74
N ARG A 155 -18.03 -11.42 -4.97
CA ARG A 155 -17.95 -11.40 -3.50
C ARG A 155 -16.51 -11.46 -2.98
N LYS A 156 -15.62 -12.22 -3.64
CA LYS A 156 -14.18 -12.24 -3.33
C LYS A 156 -13.52 -10.87 -3.56
N ILE A 157 -13.86 -10.22 -4.68
CA ILE A 157 -13.34 -8.89 -5.03
C ILE A 157 -13.79 -7.85 -3.99
N GLU A 158 -15.09 -7.78 -3.72
CA GLU A 158 -15.68 -6.82 -2.79
C GLU A 158 -15.16 -7.03 -1.36
N TRP A 159 -15.01 -8.29 -0.93
CA TRP A 159 -14.40 -8.61 0.36
C TRP A 159 -12.95 -8.12 0.45
N ALA A 160 -12.14 -8.33 -0.59
CA ALA A 160 -10.75 -7.88 -0.62
C ALA A 160 -10.63 -6.35 -0.59
N ILE A 161 -11.44 -5.63 -1.39
CA ILE A 161 -11.52 -4.17 -1.36
C ILE A 161 -11.92 -3.68 0.04
N GLY A 162 -12.96 -4.29 0.63
CA GLY A 162 -13.44 -3.94 1.97
C GLY A 162 -12.39 -4.16 3.06
N ALA A 163 -11.60 -5.24 2.96
CA ALA A 163 -10.48 -5.50 3.87
C ALA A 163 -9.40 -4.42 3.82
N ILE A 164 -9.13 -3.86 2.63
CA ILE A 164 -8.19 -2.76 2.47
C ILE A 164 -8.80 -1.47 3.05
N VAL A 165 -10.06 -1.16 2.74
CA VAL A 165 -10.79 0.02 3.23
C VAL A 165 -10.85 0.06 4.76
N THR A 166 -11.02 -1.09 5.42
CA THR A 166 -11.05 -1.17 6.90
C THR A 166 -9.67 -1.17 7.54
N GLY A 167 -8.60 -1.35 6.75
CA GLY A 167 -7.24 -1.52 7.27
C GLY A 167 -6.93 -2.91 7.80
N ASP A 168 -7.86 -3.88 7.71
CA ASP A 168 -7.66 -5.25 8.16
C ASP A 168 -6.77 -6.08 7.23
N SER A 169 -6.58 -5.62 5.98
CA SER A 169 -5.74 -6.28 4.97
C SER A 169 -4.33 -6.60 5.48
N LYS A 170 -3.77 -5.74 6.34
CA LYS A 170 -2.46 -5.91 6.99
C LYS A 170 -2.35 -7.10 7.96
N THR A 171 -3.45 -7.76 8.22
CA THR A 171 -3.52 -8.93 9.11
C THR A 171 -4.07 -10.17 8.38
N ILE A 172 -4.48 -10.01 7.12
CA ILE A 172 -5.06 -11.08 6.29
C ILE A 172 -3.94 -11.72 5.47
N GLN A 173 -3.76 -13.03 5.63
CA GLN A 173 -2.74 -13.80 4.92
C GLN A 173 -3.28 -14.31 3.57
N LYS A 174 -3.78 -13.41 2.73
CA LYS A 174 -4.28 -13.69 1.39
C LYS A 174 -3.73 -12.71 0.36
N ALA A 175 -3.50 -13.21 -0.86
CA ALA A 175 -3.26 -12.43 -2.06
C ALA A 175 -4.41 -12.70 -3.03
N LEU A 176 -4.96 -11.65 -3.64
CA LEU A 176 -6.01 -11.75 -4.65
C LEU A 176 -5.37 -12.00 -6.01
N VAL A 177 -5.78 -13.06 -6.71
CA VAL A 177 -5.22 -13.42 -8.01
C VAL A 177 -6.33 -13.53 -9.05
N PHE A 178 -6.38 -12.57 -9.96
CA PHE A 178 -7.23 -12.62 -11.14
C PHE A 178 -6.60 -13.56 -12.18
N TYR A 179 -7.25 -14.68 -12.43
CA TYR A 179 -6.75 -15.71 -13.33
C TYR A 179 -7.73 -15.99 -14.47
N GLY A 180 -7.26 -15.99 -15.70
CA GLY A 180 -8.07 -16.27 -16.89
C GLY A 180 -7.45 -15.74 -18.17
N ASP A 181 -8.15 -15.90 -19.29
CA ASP A 181 -7.68 -15.55 -20.63
C ASP A 181 -7.35 -14.06 -20.81
N PRO A 182 -6.44 -13.72 -21.71
CA PRO A 182 -6.21 -12.33 -22.12
C PRO A 182 -7.51 -11.65 -22.59
N GLY A 183 -7.72 -10.41 -22.19
CA GLY A 183 -8.91 -9.64 -22.57
C GLY A 183 -10.18 -9.94 -21.78
N ALA A 184 -10.16 -10.85 -20.79
CA ALA A 184 -11.32 -11.24 -20.01
C ALA A 184 -11.74 -10.25 -18.89
N GLY A 185 -11.12 -9.04 -18.82
CA GLY A 185 -11.50 -8.00 -17.86
C GLY A 185 -10.63 -7.90 -16.61
N LYS A 186 -9.57 -8.73 -16.45
CA LYS A 186 -8.65 -8.66 -15.31
C LYS A 186 -8.02 -7.28 -15.15
N GLY A 187 -7.45 -6.73 -16.23
CA GLY A 187 -6.84 -5.40 -16.22
C GLY A 187 -7.84 -4.28 -15.93
N THR A 188 -9.11 -4.43 -16.33
CA THR A 188 -10.18 -3.49 -15.97
C THR A 188 -10.38 -3.44 -14.46
N MET A 189 -10.45 -4.60 -13.81
CA MET A 189 -10.64 -4.66 -12.36
C MET A 189 -9.44 -4.09 -11.59
N ILE A 190 -8.21 -4.44 -12.02
CA ILE A 190 -7.00 -3.84 -11.44
C ILE A 190 -7.02 -2.32 -11.61
N GLY A 191 -7.35 -1.80 -12.80
CA GLY A 191 -7.45 -0.36 -13.04
C GLY A 191 -8.45 0.34 -12.11
N ILE A 192 -9.62 -0.24 -11.87
CA ILE A 192 -10.61 0.30 -10.94
C ILE A 192 -10.07 0.27 -9.49
N MET A 193 -9.42 -0.82 -9.08
CA MET A 193 -8.81 -0.91 -7.75
C MET A 193 -7.65 0.09 -7.58
N GLN A 194 -6.88 0.36 -8.61
CA GLN A 194 -5.84 1.40 -8.60
C GLN A 194 -6.43 2.80 -8.44
N GLU A 195 -7.55 3.11 -9.11
CA GLU A 195 -8.27 4.38 -8.91
C GLU A 195 -8.88 4.47 -7.49
N LEU A 196 -9.44 3.37 -6.95
CA LEU A 196 -9.94 3.31 -5.58
C LEU A 196 -8.86 3.61 -4.52
N PHE A 197 -7.63 3.21 -4.78
CA PHE A 197 -6.54 3.33 -3.81
C PHE A 197 -5.42 4.24 -4.32
N GLU A 198 -5.75 5.27 -5.10
CA GLU A 198 -4.77 6.19 -5.67
C GLU A 198 -3.85 6.78 -4.58
N GLY A 199 -2.54 6.68 -4.82
CA GLY A 199 -1.52 7.10 -3.85
C GLY A 199 -1.23 6.09 -2.73
N TYR A 200 -2.02 5.03 -2.54
CA TYR A 200 -1.81 3.98 -1.54
C TYR A 200 -1.27 2.67 -2.12
N TRP A 201 -1.01 2.62 -3.40
CA TRP A 201 -0.52 1.42 -4.07
C TRP A 201 0.82 1.63 -4.78
N GLU A 202 1.53 0.52 -4.99
CA GLU A 202 2.75 0.43 -5.79
C GLU A 202 2.67 -0.72 -6.78
N ALA A 203 3.41 -0.59 -7.89
CA ALA A 203 3.59 -1.69 -8.82
C ALA A 203 4.71 -2.61 -8.35
N PHE A 204 4.55 -3.91 -8.54
CA PHE A 204 5.60 -4.89 -8.25
C PHE A 204 5.63 -5.98 -9.32
N SER A 205 6.64 -6.84 -9.27
CA SER A 205 6.73 -8.04 -10.11
C SER A 205 6.73 -9.28 -9.22
N ALA A 206 5.66 -10.07 -9.29
CA ALA A 206 5.55 -11.33 -8.57
C ALA A 206 6.64 -12.32 -9.01
N LYS A 207 7.02 -12.31 -10.28
CA LYS A 207 8.11 -13.10 -10.82
C LYS A 207 9.46 -12.77 -10.17
N GLU A 208 9.73 -11.50 -9.91
CA GLU A 208 10.97 -11.08 -9.26
C GLU A 208 10.99 -11.47 -7.77
N LEU A 209 9.85 -11.40 -7.09
CA LEU A 209 9.73 -11.84 -5.69
C LEU A 209 9.89 -13.35 -5.52
N THR A 210 9.51 -14.14 -6.53
CA THR A 210 9.59 -15.60 -6.52
C THR A 210 10.85 -16.15 -7.23
N GLY A 211 11.73 -15.24 -7.66
CA GLY A 211 13.02 -15.57 -8.30
C GLY A 211 14.20 -15.50 -7.33
N ALA A 212 15.17 -16.40 -7.49
CA ALA A 212 16.36 -16.44 -6.62
C ALA A 212 17.34 -15.26 -6.83
N THR A 213 17.18 -14.48 -7.91
CA THR A 213 18.25 -13.61 -8.41
C THR A 213 18.07 -12.11 -8.12
N ASN A 214 16.86 -11.62 -7.78
CA ASN A 214 16.67 -10.19 -7.56
C ASN A 214 16.76 -9.80 -6.08
N GLN A 215 17.90 -9.21 -5.70
CA GLN A 215 18.14 -8.72 -4.34
C GLN A 215 17.35 -7.43 -4.04
N PHE A 216 16.89 -6.71 -5.08
CA PHE A 216 16.24 -5.40 -4.96
C PHE A 216 14.71 -5.46 -5.17
N ALA A 217 14.13 -6.64 -5.34
CA ALA A 217 12.68 -6.82 -5.52
C ALA A 217 11.82 -6.21 -4.39
N LEU A 218 12.44 -5.88 -3.26
CA LEU A 218 11.77 -5.31 -2.09
C LEU A 218 11.80 -3.76 -2.07
N GLU A 219 12.45 -3.09 -3.02
CA GLU A 219 12.53 -1.62 -3.03
C GLU A 219 11.15 -0.96 -3.21
N ALA A 220 10.25 -1.55 -4.00
CA ALA A 220 8.87 -1.08 -4.18
C ALA A 220 8.07 -1.03 -2.85
N PHE A 221 8.47 -1.83 -1.87
CA PHE A 221 7.79 -1.92 -0.58
C PHE A 221 8.39 -1.04 0.51
N LYS A 222 9.40 -0.24 0.19
CA LYS A 222 10.13 0.58 1.16
C LYS A 222 9.22 1.54 1.95
N MET A 223 8.23 2.10 1.30
CA MET A 223 7.25 2.99 1.92
C MET A 223 6.05 2.24 2.51
N ASN A 224 6.10 0.89 2.50
CA ASN A 224 5.04 0.02 3.01
C ASN A 224 3.67 0.35 2.38
N PRO A 225 3.52 0.24 1.03
CA PRO A 225 2.26 0.54 0.37
C PRO A 225 1.16 -0.39 0.89
N MET A 226 -0.07 0.11 0.97
CA MET A 226 -1.19 -0.70 1.45
C MET A 226 -1.56 -1.81 0.46
N VAL A 227 -1.42 -1.53 -0.84
CA VAL A 227 -1.71 -2.47 -1.92
C VAL A 227 -0.55 -2.51 -2.89
N ALA A 228 -0.24 -3.69 -3.40
CA ALA A 228 0.71 -3.84 -4.50
C ALA A 228 0.06 -4.58 -5.66
N PHE A 229 0.23 -4.06 -6.87
CA PHE A 229 -0.36 -4.61 -8.08
C PHE A 229 0.71 -5.17 -9.03
N ASP A 230 0.46 -6.39 -9.53
CA ASP A 230 1.14 -6.95 -10.68
C ASP A 230 0.10 -7.24 -11.78
N GLY A 231 0.11 -6.44 -12.84
CA GLY A 231 -0.87 -6.51 -13.93
C GLY A 231 -0.62 -7.63 -14.94
N ASP A 232 0.55 -8.27 -14.91
CA ASP A 232 0.93 -9.37 -15.81
C ASP A 232 1.86 -10.36 -15.09
N GLY A 233 1.41 -10.80 -13.93
CA GLY A 233 2.14 -11.72 -13.06
C GLY A 233 2.18 -13.14 -13.64
N ASP A 234 3.37 -13.65 -13.95
CA ASP A 234 3.58 -15.05 -14.32
C ASP A 234 4.13 -15.83 -13.12
N LEU A 235 3.23 -16.52 -12.43
CA LEU A 235 3.57 -17.42 -11.33
C LEU A 235 3.62 -18.90 -11.76
N SER A 236 3.66 -19.17 -13.07
CA SER A 236 3.75 -20.55 -13.60
C SER A 236 5.10 -21.21 -13.35
N LYS A 237 6.15 -20.44 -13.04
CA LYS A 237 7.53 -20.93 -12.84
C LYS A 237 8.12 -20.36 -11.54
N ILE A 238 7.49 -20.64 -10.43
CA ILE A 238 8.02 -20.26 -9.11
C ILE A 238 9.23 -21.12 -8.78
N THR A 239 10.39 -20.51 -8.60
CA THR A 239 11.61 -21.20 -8.15
C THR A 239 11.77 -21.17 -6.63
N ASP A 240 11.36 -20.07 -5.99
CA ASP A 240 11.35 -19.93 -4.54
C ASP A 240 10.19 -19.02 -4.13
N ASN A 241 9.27 -19.55 -3.35
CA ASN A 241 8.10 -18.81 -2.84
C ASN A 241 8.27 -18.31 -1.40
N THR A 242 9.43 -18.52 -0.79
CA THR A 242 9.66 -18.22 0.63
C THR A 242 9.44 -16.75 0.95
N LYS A 243 10.08 -15.84 0.18
CA LYS A 243 9.91 -14.40 0.37
C LYS A 243 8.45 -13.96 0.17
N PHE A 244 7.83 -14.42 -0.90
CA PHE A 244 6.45 -14.07 -1.22
C PHE A 244 5.47 -14.57 -0.14
N ASN A 245 5.66 -15.80 0.34
CA ASN A 245 4.90 -16.33 1.46
C ASN A 245 5.05 -15.49 2.73
N SER A 246 6.28 -15.12 3.08
CA SER A 246 6.54 -14.28 4.26
C SER A 246 5.92 -12.89 4.12
N MET A 247 5.94 -12.29 2.92
CA MET A 247 5.29 -11.00 2.68
C MET A 247 3.78 -11.09 2.81
N ILE A 248 3.11 -12.07 2.19
CA ILE A 248 1.66 -12.28 2.33
C ILE A 248 1.28 -12.59 3.78
N SER A 249 2.17 -13.21 4.54
CA SER A 249 1.95 -13.51 5.96
C SER A 249 2.31 -12.37 6.89
N HIS A 250 2.80 -11.24 6.35
CA HIS A 250 3.26 -10.10 7.12
C HIS A 250 4.35 -10.47 8.15
N GLU A 251 5.20 -11.44 7.79
CA GLU A 251 6.34 -11.87 8.62
C GLU A 251 7.53 -10.93 8.43
N PRO A 252 8.38 -10.75 9.46
CA PRO A 252 9.62 -9.99 9.30
C PRO A 252 10.55 -10.64 8.28
N ILE A 253 11.07 -9.86 7.33
CA ILE A 253 12.03 -10.29 6.32
C ILE A 253 13.28 -9.40 6.31
N GLN A 254 14.41 -10.01 5.95
CA GLN A 254 15.65 -9.27 5.77
C GLN A 254 15.65 -8.52 4.44
N ILE A 255 16.01 -7.25 4.51
CA ILE A 255 16.12 -6.36 3.35
C ILE A 255 17.58 -6.05 3.10
N ASN A 256 17.99 -6.23 1.84
CA ASN A 256 19.29 -5.84 1.35
C ASN A 256 19.13 -4.67 0.38
N GLU A 257 19.44 -3.47 0.84
CA GLU A 257 19.48 -2.27 0.00
C GLU A 257 20.93 -1.97 -0.42
N LYS A 258 21.09 -1.45 -1.63
CA LYS A 258 22.40 -1.05 -2.16
C LYS A 258 23.06 -0.02 -1.23
N ASN A 259 24.29 -0.31 -0.82
CA ASN A 259 25.10 0.56 0.05
C ASN A 259 24.53 0.80 1.46
N LYS A 260 23.65 -0.07 1.96
CA LYS A 260 23.14 -0.01 3.33
C LYS A 260 23.39 -1.33 4.08
N PRO A 261 23.52 -1.29 5.41
CA PRO A 261 23.53 -2.50 6.22
C PRO A 261 22.23 -3.29 6.05
N LEU A 262 22.31 -4.61 6.15
CA LEU A 262 21.13 -5.47 6.24
C LEU A 262 20.25 -5.05 7.41
N TYR A 263 18.95 -4.95 7.18
CA TYR A 263 17.99 -4.68 8.24
C TYR A 263 16.74 -5.56 8.04
N THR A 264 15.96 -5.70 9.11
CA THR A 264 14.70 -6.46 9.09
C THR A 264 13.54 -5.49 9.03
N SER A 265 12.57 -5.76 8.16
CA SER A 265 11.31 -5.01 8.09
C SER A 265 10.13 -5.94 7.95
N ARG A 266 8.96 -5.46 8.30
CA ARG A 266 7.66 -6.09 8.08
C ARG A 266 6.88 -5.25 7.07
N PHE A 267 6.17 -5.91 6.17
CA PHE A 267 5.30 -5.26 5.20
C PHE A 267 3.85 -5.65 5.48
N ASP A 268 2.98 -4.64 5.46
CA ASP A 268 1.54 -4.80 5.70
C ASP A 268 0.74 -4.75 4.39
N THR A 269 1.43 -4.87 3.26
CA THR A 269 0.91 -4.74 1.91
C THR A 269 -0.02 -5.90 1.55
N PHE A 270 -1.17 -5.59 0.96
CA PHE A 270 -2.06 -6.55 0.33
C PHE A 270 -1.70 -6.73 -1.15
N PHE A 271 -1.61 -7.97 -1.63
CA PHE A 271 -1.16 -8.27 -2.98
C PHE A 271 -2.32 -8.55 -3.91
N VAL A 272 -2.31 -7.93 -5.10
CA VAL A 272 -3.28 -8.14 -6.19
C VAL A 272 -2.51 -8.43 -7.47
N ILE A 273 -2.79 -9.58 -8.08
CA ILE A 273 -2.05 -10.08 -9.24
C ILE A 273 -3.03 -10.43 -10.34
N ALA A 274 -2.74 -10.07 -11.60
CA ALA A 274 -3.38 -10.66 -12.76
C ALA A 274 -2.44 -11.66 -13.43
N SER A 275 -2.95 -12.82 -13.78
CA SER A 275 -2.19 -13.87 -14.46
C SER A 275 -3.01 -14.47 -15.60
N ASN A 276 -2.34 -14.78 -16.71
CA ASN A 276 -2.91 -15.57 -17.81
C ASN A 276 -2.60 -17.06 -17.68
N SER A 277 -1.73 -17.41 -16.73
CA SER A 277 -1.32 -18.79 -16.49
C SER A 277 -1.63 -19.19 -15.05
N PRO A 278 -1.99 -20.45 -14.79
CA PRO A 278 -2.23 -20.92 -13.44
C PRO A 278 -0.92 -20.88 -12.63
N ILE A 279 -1.05 -20.62 -11.33
CA ILE A 279 0.08 -20.73 -10.43
C ILE A 279 0.48 -22.19 -10.31
N ARG A 280 1.73 -22.52 -10.62
CA ARG A 280 2.24 -23.88 -10.41
C ARG A 280 2.63 -24.07 -8.96
N PHE A 281 1.87 -24.91 -8.30
CA PHE A 281 2.20 -25.38 -6.96
C PHE A 281 3.16 -26.57 -7.07
N THR A 282 4.41 -26.36 -6.68
CA THR A 282 5.43 -27.43 -6.72
C THR A 282 5.22 -28.49 -5.63
N ASP A 283 4.40 -28.20 -4.63
CA ASP A 283 4.06 -29.09 -3.53
C ASP A 283 2.66 -28.74 -3.02
N SER A 284 1.80 -29.74 -2.87
CA SER A 284 0.46 -29.63 -2.25
C SER A 284 0.51 -29.08 -0.80
N ARG A 285 1.66 -29.19 -0.14
CA ARG A 285 1.95 -28.60 1.16
C ARG A 285 2.48 -27.18 1.06
N SER A 286 2.61 -26.63 -0.16
CA SER A 286 3.09 -25.28 -0.36
C SER A 286 2.27 -24.29 0.45
N GLY A 287 2.94 -23.53 1.30
CA GLY A 287 2.31 -22.45 2.05
C GLY A 287 1.60 -21.42 1.17
N LEU A 288 1.92 -21.37 -0.12
CA LEU A 288 1.32 -20.46 -1.10
C LEU A 288 -0.16 -20.81 -1.38
N ILE A 289 -0.52 -22.10 -1.51
CA ILE A 289 -1.90 -22.54 -1.79
C ILE A 289 -2.90 -21.91 -0.82
N ARG A 290 -2.61 -21.96 0.46
CA ARG A 290 -3.52 -21.42 1.49
C ARG A 290 -3.62 -19.89 1.47
N ARG A 291 -2.70 -19.21 0.77
CA ARG A 291 -2.61 -17.76 0.70
C ARG A 291 -3.24 -17.15 -0.55
N ILE A 292 -3.57 -17.97 -1.54
CA ILE A 292 -4.19 -17.51 -2.77
C ILE A 292 -5.71 -17.45 -2.60
N LEU A 293 -6.29 -16.32 -3.01
CA LEU A 293 -7.71 -16.12 -3.24
C LEU A 293 -7.87 -15.83 -4.74
N ASP A 294 -8.20 -16.86 -5.52
CA ASP A 294 -8.31 -16.74 -6.97
C ASP A 294 -9.70 -16.24 -7.38
N VAL A 295 -9.70 -15.45 -8.45
CA VAL A 295 -10.87 -14.83 -9.06
C VAL A 295 -10.86 -15.10 -10.56
N HIS A 296 -11.93 -15.68 -11.07
CA HIS A 296 -12.07 -16.09 -12.47
C HIS A 296 -13.08 -15.20 -13.17
N PRO A 297 -12.71 -14.55 -14.30
CA PRO A 297 -13.67 -13.85 -15.13
C PRO A 297 -14.73 -14.79 -15.70
N SER A 298 -15.96 -14.30 -15.86
CA SER A 298 -17.10 -15.05 -16.39
C SER A 298 -17.00 -15.40 -17.88
N GLY A 299 -16.03 -14.80 -18.59
CA GLY A 299 -15.93 -14.86 -20.08
C GLY A 299 -16.89 -13.91 -20.80
N ARG A 300 -17.80 -13.23 -20.10
CA ARG A 300 -18.67 -12.21 -20.69
C ARG A 300 -17.90 -10.90 -20.82
N LEU A 301 -18.23 -10.15 -21.89
CA LEU A 301 -17.56 -8.86 -22.16
C LEU A 301 -18.59 -7.73 -22.16
N LEU A 302 -18.16 -6.57 -21.72
CA LEU A 302 -18.94 -5.35 -21.84
C LEU A 302 -18.90 -4.84 -23.29
N PRO A 303 -20.04 -4.36 -23.84
CA PRO A 303 -20.04 -3.73 -25.16
C PRO A 303 -19.07 -2.55 -25.21
N PRO A 304 -18.20 -2.41 -26.26
CA PRO A 304 -17.16 -1.39 -26.28
C PRO A 304 -17.67 0.04 -26.08
N ARG A 305 -18.84 0.39 -26.63
CA ARG A 305 -19.44 1.72 -26.47
C ARG A 305 -19.85 2.00 -25.02
N LYS A 306 -20.32 1.00 -24.31
CA LYS A 306 -20.78 1.11 -22.92
C LYS A 306 -19.62 1.08 -21.93
N TYR A 307 -18.56 0.35 -22.26
CA TYR A 307 -17.38 0.16 -21.43
C TYR A 307 -16.76 1.49 -20.97
N GLN A 308 -16.47 2.40 -21.92
CA GLN A 308 -15.85 3.70 -21.60
C GLN A 308 -16.77 4.59 -20.75
N ALA A 309 -18.07 4.57 -21.02
CA ALA A 309 -19.04 5.33 -20.23
C ALA A 309 -19.11 4.83 -18.78
N LEU A 310 -19.15 3.51 -18.58
CA LEU A 310 -19.17 2.90 -17.24
C LEU A 310 -17.89 3.20 -16.46
N LEU A 311 -16.71 3.07 -17.08
CA LEU A 311 -15.45 3.42 -16.42
C LEU A 311 -15.37 4.90 -16.04
N THR A 312 -15.94 5.78 -16.87
CA THR A 312 -16.01 7.21 -16.55
C THR A 312 -16.94 7.45 -15.36
N GLN A 313 -18.08 6.77 -15.32
CA GLN A 313 -19.04 6.89 -14.23
C GLN A 313 -18.49 6.33 -12.91
N ILE A 314 -17.76 5.21 -12.92
CA ILE A 314 -17.12 4.62 -11.77
C ILE A 314 -16.25 5.64 -11.00
N LYS A 315 -15.60 6.57 -11.71
CA LYS A 315 -14.80 7.63 -11.05
C LYS A 315 -15.61 8.53 -10.12
N PHE A 316 -16.91 8.66 -10.36
CA PHE A 316 -17.81 9.39 -9.47
C PHE A 316 -18.43 8.50 -8.38
N GLU A 317 -18.34 7.18 -8.52
CA GLU A 317 -18.90 6.20 -7.59
C GLU A 317 -17.87 5.69 -6.56
N LEU A 318 -16.57 6.06 -6.66
CA LEU A 318 -15.48 5.47 -5.88
C LEU A 318 -15.76 5.42 -4.37
N GLY A 319 -16.29 6.50 -3.81
CA GLY A 319 -16.62 6.55 -2.38
C GLY A 319 -17.76 5.62 -1.99
N ALA A 320 -18.76 5.48 -2.86
CA ALA A 320 -19.89 4.59 -2.65
C ALA A 320 -19.48 3.13 -2.83
N ILE A 321 -18.63 2.83 -3.82
CA ILE A 321 -18.03 1.50 -4.02
C ILE A 321 -17.22 1.09 -2.79
N ALA A 322 -16.36 1.97 -2.29
CA ALA A 322 -15.57 1.71 -1.09
C ALA A 322 -16.45 1.43 0.14
N ALA A 323 -17.55 2.21 0.33
CA ALA A 323 -18.50 2.00 1.41
C ALA A 323 -19.26 0.68 1.26
N HIS A 324 -19.72 0.36 0.05
CA HIS A 324 -20.37 -0.92 -0.25
C HIS A 324 -19.44 -2.12 0.05
N CYS A 325 -18.22 -2.10 -0.48
CA CYS A 325 -17.26 -3.17 -0.27
C CYS A 325 -16.88 -3.33 1.22
N ARG A 326 -16.76 -2.21 1.96
CA ARG A 326 -16.57 -2.24 3.41
C ARG A 326 -17.71 -3.00 4.10
N ASP A 327 -18.95 -2.71 3.74
CA ASP A 327 -20.11 -3.34 4.37
C ASP A 327 -20.23 -4.83 4.00
N VAL A 328 -19.89 -5.21 2.77
CA VAL A 328 -19.73 -6.61 2.37
C VAL A 328 -18.69 -7.31 3.25
N TYR A 329 -17.50 -6.73 3.37
CA TYR A 329 -16.45 -7.27 4.21
C TYR A 329 -16.86 -7.45 5.67
N LEU A 330 -17.46 -6.40 6.27
CA LEU A 330 -17.91 -6.44 7.66
C LEU A 330 -19.01 -7.49 7.88
N SER A 331 -19.89 -7.70 6.91
CA SER A 331 -20.94 -8.72 6.99
C SER A 331 -20.40 -10.15 6.90
N MET A 332 -19.34 -10.36 6.11
CA MET A 332 -18.71 -11.67 5.92
C MET A 332 -17.72 -12.00 7.05
N GLY A 333 -17.03 -10.98 7.53
CA GLY A 333 -15.98 -11.10 8.54
C GLY A 333 -14.60 -11.40 7.96
N LYS A 334 -13.58 -11.08 8.75
CA LYS A 334 -12.17 -11.20 8.39
C LYS A 334 -11.73 -12.61 8.01
N ASP A 335 -12.23 -13.60 8.72
CA ASP A 335 -11.79 -15.00 8.59
C ASP A 335 -12.59 -15.81 7.56
N TYR A 336 -13.51 -15.16 6.84
CA TYR A 336 -14.41 -15.85 5.90
C TYR A 336 -13.65 -16.72 4.90
N TYR A 337 -12.57 -16.22 4.31
CA TYR A 337 -11.74 -16.96 3.36
C TYR A 337 -10.49 -17.62 4.00
N SER A 338 -10.39 -17.73 5.31
CA SER A 338 -9.22 -18.33 5.98
C SER A 338 -8.98 -19.78 5.54
N GLY A 339 -10.05 -20.56 5.38
CA GLY A 339 -10.03 -21.95 4.91
C GLY A 339 -10.02 -22.12 3.39
N TYR A 340 -10.16 -21.03 2.62
CA TYR A 340 -10.28 -21.11 1.16
C TYR A 340 -9.01 -21.70 0.51
N ARG A 341 -9.23 -22.49 -0.56
CA ARG A 341 -8.19 -23.05 -1.44
C ARG A 341 -8.60 -22.84 -2.90
N PRO A 342 -7.65 -22.48 -3.80
CA PRO A 342 -7.91 -22.28 -5.23
C PRO A 342 -8.03 -23.62 -5.98
N ILE A 343 -9.16 -24.29 -5.81
CA ILE A 343 -9.37 -25.66 -6.31
C ILE A 343 -9.19 -25.75 -7.82
N GLU A 344 -9.80 -24.85 -8.59
CA GLU A 344 -9.68 -24.87 -10.06
C GLU A 344 -8.23 -24.68 -10.53
N MET A 345 -7.46 -23.84 -9.86
CA MET A 345 -6.06 -23.63 -10.17
C MET A 345 -5.21 -24.85 -9.77
N MET A 346 -5.54 -25.50 -8.66
CA MET A 346 -4.89 -26.74 -8.23
C MET A 346 -5.14 -27.89 -9.20
N LEU A 347 -6.36 -28.04 -9.71
CA LEU A 347 -6.72 -29.04 -10.73
C LEU A 347 -5.86 -28.92 -12.00
N GLN A 348 -5.44 -27.71 -12.36
CA GLN A 348 -4.63 -27.49 -13.56
C GLN A 348 -3.14 -27.73 -13.35
N THR A 349 -2.67 -27.81 -12.12
CA THR A 349 -1.23 -27.75 -11.82
C THR A 349 -0.71 -28.84 -10.88
N ASP A 350 -1.57 -29.46 -10.10
CA ASP A 350 -1.22 -30.52 -9.15
C ASP A 350 -1.68 -31.90 -9.66
N VAL A 351 -0.74 -32.67 -10.18
CA VAL A 351 -1.01 -34.01 -10.74
C VAL A 351 -1.61 -34.95 -9.69
N PHE A 352 -1.15 -34.86 -8.44
CA PHE A 352 -1.68 -35.70 -7.37
C PHE A 352 -3.10 -35.29 -6.97
N PHE A 353 -3.37 -33.98 -6.93
CA PHE A 353 -4.71 -33.47 -6.68
C PHE A 353 -5.69 -33.91 -7.77
N ASN A 354 -5.29 -33.79 -9.05
CA ASN A 354 -6.10 -34.28 -10.18
C ASN A 354 -6.39 -35.77 -10.05
N PHE A 355 -5.37 -36.58 -9.71
CA PHE A 355 -5.57 -38.00 -9.49
C PHE A 355 -6.59 -38.30 -8.38
N ILE A 356 -6.58 -37.55 -7.28
CA ILE A 356 -7.55 -37.70 -6.18
C ILE A 356 -8.94 -37.30 -6.64
N GLU A 357 -9.10 -36.19 -7.35
CA GLU A 357 -10.39 -35.72 -7.86
C GLU A 357 -10.99 -36.68 -8.90
N ASP A 358 -10.17 -37.12 -9.85
CA ASP A 358 -10.62 -38.10 -10.89
C ASP A 358 -11.06 -39.42 -10.29
N ASN A 359 -10.57 -39.81 -9.14
CA ASN A 359 -10.89 -41.06 -8.46
C ASN A 359 -11.72 -40.87 -7.17
N TYR A 360 -12.24 -39.64 -6.93
CA TYR A 360 -12.89 -39.28 -5.68
C TYR A 360 -14.07 -40.19 -5.35
N ASP A 361 -14.94 -40.53 -6.32
CA ASP A 361 -16.09 -41.41 -6.12
C ASP A 361 -15.68 -42.82 -5.75
N ILE A 362 -14.55 -43.30 -6.30
CA ILE A 362 -14.00 -44.60 -5.95
C ILE A 362 -13.49 -44.60 -4.51
N PHE A 363 -12.76 -43.59 -4.12
CA PHE A 363 -12.21 -43.45 -2.76
C PHE A 363 -13.33 -43.26 -1.73
N LYS A 364 -14.39 -42.53 -2.08
CA LYS A 364 -15.57 -42.32 -1.22
C LYS A 364 -16.44 -43.56 -1.07
N SER A 365 -16.50 -44.38 -2.09
CA SER A 365 -17.30 -45.63 -2.07
C SER A 365 -16.69 -46.78 -1.24
N GLN A 366 -15.41 -46.60 -0.83
CA GLN A 366 -14.65 -47.57 -0.04
C GLN A 366 -14.37 -46.99 1.35
N ASP A 367 -14.43 -47.82 2.40
CA ASP A 367 -14.16 -47.44 3.80
C ASP A 367 -12.68 -47.01 4.03
N GLY A 368 -11.94 -46.76 2.98
CA GLY A 368 -10.56 -46.32 2.92
C GLY A 368 -9.81 -47.04 1.80
N VAL A 369 -8.78 -46.39 1.31
CA VAL A 369 -7.86 -46.93 0.29
C VAL A 369 -6.48 -47.01 0.88
N THR A 370 -5.85 -48.17 0.78
CA THR A 370 -4.44 -48.28 1.22
C THR A 370 -3.51 -47.53 0.26
N LEU A 371 -2.36 -47.11 0.74
CA LEU A 371 -1.36 -46.44 -0.07
C LEU A 371 -0.94 -47.26 -1.31
N ASN A 372 -0.89 -48.60 -1.18
CA ASN A 372 -0.55 -49.48 -2.28
C ASN A 372 -1.68 -49.55 -3.34
N GLN A 373 -2.93 -49.50 -2.93
CA GLN A 373 -4.07 -49.43 -3.84
C GLN A 373 -4.10 -48.08 -4.58
N ALA A 374 -3.95 -46.99 -3.88
CA ALA A 374 -3.84 -45.64 -4.48
C ALA A 374 -2.66 -45.56 -5.47
N TRP A 375 -1.53 -46.13 -5.11
CA TRP A 375 -0.36 -46.20 -5.99
C TRP A 375 -0.55 -47.03 -7.25
N ALA A 376 -1.29 -48.14 -7.14
CA ALA A 376 -1.60 -48.98 -8.28
C ALA A 376 -2.63 -48.33 -9.24
N MET A 377 -3.41 -47.37 -8.79
CA MET A 377 -4.32 -46.55 -9.59
C MET A 377 -3.67 -45.34 -10.22
N TYR A 378 -2.60 -44.80 -9.58
CA TYR A 378 -1.82 -43.67 -10.08
C TYR A 378 -0.95 -44.08 -11.24
#